data_fe002ba0413827f2b36a55dc2b4cf191
#
_entry.id   fe002ba0413827f2b36a55dc2b4cf191
#
_cell.length_a   1.000
_cell.length_b   1.000
_cell.length_c   1.000
_cell.angle_alpha   90.00
_cell.angle_beta   90.00
_cell.angle_gamma   90.00
#
_symmetry.space_group_name_H-M   'P 1'
#
loop_
_entity.id
_entity.type
_entity.pdbx_description
1 polymer ?
#
loop_
_entity_poly.entity_id
_entity_poly.type
_entity_poly.pdbx_seq_one_letter_code
_entity_poly.pdbx_strand_id
1 'polypeptide(L)'
;MDNKVFQSFIIGLIVVQLFIKFLKKVIKQKRPEGAKSKDYGMPSRRAGISLFTISFLLLLIKNIYQSSIIISITFIAGSLGLKFIKHEHSVLQLLVGSIIGVIFGYVFHSLSQYN
;
A
#
# COMPACT_ATOMS: atom_id res chain seq x y z
N MET A 1 -12.50 16.36 3.06
CA MET A 1 -12.08 15.72 1.78
C MET A 1 -13.18 15.90 0.76
N ASP A 2 -12.83 16.40 -0.41
CA ASP A 2 -13.74 16.58 -1.53
C ASP A 2 -14.31 15.24 -2.00
N ASN A 3 -15.56 15.24 -2.49
CA ASN A 3 -16.20 14.02 -2.98
C ASN A 3 -15.40 13.34 -4.09
N LYS A 4 -14.83 14.11 -5.00
CA LYS A 4 -14.02 13.58 -6.09
C LYS A 4 -12.75 12.91 -5.57
N VAL A 5 -12.10 13.54 -4.58
CA VAL A 5 -10.91 12.99 -3.95
C VAL A 5 -11.25 11.71 -3.19
N PHE A 6 -12.35 11.72 -2.45
CA PHE A 6 -12.80 10.55 -1.70
C PHE A 6 -13.13 9.39 -2.63
N GLN A 7 -13.85 9.66 -3.73
CA GLN A 7 -14.17 8.64 -4.73
C GLN A 7 -12.90 8.05 -5.35
N SER A 8 -11.94 8.90 -5.70
CA SER A 8 -10.67 8.45 -6.27
C SER A 8 -9.90 7.57 -5.29
N PHE A 9 -9.91 7.93 -4.00
CA PHE A 9 -9.26 7.13 -2.96
C PHE A 9 -9.89 5.73 -2.85
N ILE A 10 -11.22 5.66 -2.79
CA ILE A 10 -11.93 4.38 -2.66
C ILE A 10 -11.73 3.52 -3.91
N ILE A 11 -11.88 4.10 -5.09
CA ILE A 11 -11.67 3.37 -6.35
C ILE A 11 -10.23 2.87 -6.43
N GLY A 12 -9.27 3.72 -6.06
CA GLY A 12 -7.86 3.34 -6.04
C GLY A 12 -7.56 2.19 -5.09
N LEU A 13 -8.17 2.20 -3.89
CA LEU A 13 -8.03 1.09 -2.95
C LEU A 13 -8.51 -0.23 -3.55
N ILE A 14 -9.65 -0.20 -4.22
CA ILE A 14 -10.20 -1.39 -4.85
C ILE A 14 -9.27 -1.86 -5.98
N VAL A 15 -8.85 -0.93 -6.83
CA VAL A 15 -8.00 -1.25 -7.99
C VAL A 15 -6.65 -1.81 -7.56
N VAL A 16 -5.99 -1.21 -6.55
CA VAL A 16 -4.69 -1.71 -6.10
C VAL A 16 -4.80 -3.11 -5.51
N GLN A 17 -5.88 -3.39 -4.79
CA GLN A 17 -6.11 -4.74 -4.24
C GLN A 17 -6.33 -5.77 -5.34
N LEU A 18 -7.13 -5.42 -6.34
CA LEU A 18 -7.39 -6.33 -7.48
C LEU A 18 -6.13 -6.57 -8.29
N PHE A 19 -5.33 -5.52 -8.51
CA PHE A 19 -4.06 -5.63 -9.23
C PHE A 19 -3.08 -6.55 -8.50
N ILE A 20 -2.95 -6.38 -7.18
CA ILE A 20 -2.06 -7.23 -6.38
C ILE A 20 -2.56 -8.68 -6.39
N LYS A 21 -3.86 -8.88 -6.26
CA LYS A 21 -4.44 -10.22 -6.32
C LYS A 21 -4.15 -10.90 -7.66
N PHE A 22 -4.27 -10.14 -8.75
CA PHE A 22 -3.95 -10.63 -10.09
C PHE A 22 -2.47 -11.03 -10.18
N LEU A 23 -1.56 -10.16 -9.71
CA LEU A 23 -0.13 -10.44 -9.74
C LEU A 23 0.24 -11.67 -8.92
N LYS A 24 -0.42 -11.88 -7.77
CA LYS A 24 -0.18 -13.08 -6.97
C LYS A 24 -0.47 -14.35 -7.76
N LYS A 25 -1.52 -14.34 -8.57
CA LYS A 25 -1.89 -15.49 -9.41
C LYS A 25 -0.92 -15.70 -10.57
N VAL A 26 -0.35 -14.62 -11.10
CA VAL A 26 0.58 -14.70 -12.24
C VAL A 26 1.98 -15.08 -11.77
N ILE A 27 2.48 -14.43 -10.72
CA ILE A 27 3.85 -14.63 -10.25
C ILE A 27 4.01 -15.94 -9.48
N LYS A 28 3.00 -16.32 -8.68
CA LYS A 28 2.97 -17.57 -7.92
C LYS A 28 4.18 -17.78 -7.02
N GLN A 29 4.68 -16.71 -6.42
CA GLN A 29 5.80 -16.81 -5.48
C GLN A 29 5.30 -17.20 -4.11
N LYS A 30 5.86 -18.26 -3.54
CA LYS A 30 5.47 -18.75 -2.22
C LYS A 30 5.91 -17.81 -1.12
N ARG A 31 5.16 -17.79 -0.03
CA ARG A 31 5.53 -17.09 1.19
C ARG A 31 6.70 -17.80 1.87
N PRO A 32 7.43 -17.10 2.78
CA PRO A 32 8.49 -17.76 3.57
C PRO A 32 7.95 -18.92 4.39
N GLU A 33 8.82 -19.86 4.73
CA GLU A 33 8.46 -20.97 5.62
C GLU A 33 7.94 -20.42 6.96
N GLY A 34 6.93 -21.08 7.50
CA GLY A 34 6.30 -20.67 8.75
C GLY A 34 5.16 -19.66 8.57
N ALA A 35 4.90 -19.22 7.36
CA ALA A 35 3.76 -18.33 7.08
C ALA A 35 2.44 -19.04 7.33
N LYS A 36 1.49 -18.34 7.96
CA LYS A 36 0.17 -18.90 8.26
C LYS A 36 -0.77 -18.87 7.07
N SER A 37 -0.60 -17.89 6.19
CA SER A 37 -1.43 -17.76 5.00
C SER A 37 -1.02 -18.77 3.94
N LYS A 38 -2.00 -19.32 3.23
CA LYS A 38 -1.77 -20.38 2.24
C LYS A 38 -1.67 -19.85 0.81
N ASP A 39 -2.05 -18.59 0.58
CA ASP A 39 -1.95 -17.99 -0.74
C ASP A 39 -0.51 -17.56 -1.05
N TYR A 40 -0.28 -17.14 -2.29
CA TYR A 40 1.03 -16.64 -2.70
C TYR A 40 1.35 -15.30 -2.04
N GLY A 41 2.63 -15.03 -1.81
CA GLY A 41 3.07 -13.85 -1.08
C GLY A 41 3.52 -12.66 -1.92
N MET A 42 3.76 -12.83 -3.21
CA MET A 42 4.27 -11.76 -4.08
C MET A 42 3.14 -11.18 -4.93
N PRO A 43 2.89 -9.87 -4.92
CA PRO A 43 3.43 -8.90 -3.97
C PRO A 43 2.63 -8.85 -2.66
N SER A 44 3.18 -8.18 -1.63
CA SER A 44 2.49 -8.06 -0.35
C SER A 44 1.28 -7.12 -0.45
N ARG A 45 0.09 -7.65 -0.17
CA ARG A 45 -1.14 -6.85 -0.20
C ARG A 45 -1.16 -5.78 0.89
N ARG A 46 -0.73 -6.14 2.10
CA ARG A 46 -0.71 -5.19 3.22
C ARG A 46 0.24 -4.03 2.95
N ALA A 47 1.42 -4.32 2.41
CA ALA A 47 2.37 -3.27 2.04
C ALA A 47 1.78 -2.38 0.95
N GLY A 48 1.16 -2.97 -0.07
CA GLY A 48 0.55 -2.21 -1.16
C GLY A 48 -0.55 -1.28 -0.68
N ILE A 49 -1.48 -1.79 0.13
CA ILE A 49 -2.59 -0.98 0.66
C ILE A 49 -2.05 0.13 1.57
N SER A 50 -1.10 -0.21 2.44
CA SER A 50 -0.52 0.77 3.38
C SER A 50 0.17 1.91 2.64
N LEU A 51 1.01 1.58 1.67
CA LEU A 51 1.76 2.59 0.92
C LEU A 51 0.87 3.39 -0.03
N PHE A 52 -0.19 2.76 -0.58
CA PHE A 52 -1.18 3.49 -1.35
C PHE A 52 -1.85 4.55 -0.48
N THR A 53 -2.33 4.16 0.69
CA THR A 53 -3.02 5.06 1.61
C THR A 53 -2.11 6.21 2.04
N ILE A 54 -0.88 5.88 2.44
CA ILE A 54 0.07 6.87 2.93
C ILE A 54 0.45 7.87 1.83
N SER A 55 0.80 7.38 0.65
CA SER A 55 1.20 8.26 -0.44
C SER A 55 0.04 9.15 -0.90
N PHE A 56 -1.17 8.60 -0.98
CA PHE A 56 -2.35 9.38 -1.35
C PHE A 56 -2.60 10.50 -0.32
N LEU A 57 -2.56 10.17 0.98
CA LEU A 57 -2.79 11.14 2.05
C LEU A 57 -1.68 12.19 2.11
N LEU A 58 -0.42 11.81 1.93
CA LEU A 58 0.68 12.77 1.92
C LEU A 58 0.55 13.79 0.80
N LEU A 59 0.09 13.35 -0.37
CA LEU A 59 -0.12 14.26 -1.50
C LEU A 59 -1.30 15.22 -1.26
N LEU A 60 -2.27 14.84 -0.43
CA LEU A 60 -3.38 15.71 -0.06
C LEU A 60 -2.96 16.80 0.91
N ILE A 61 -1.98 16.52 1.77
CA ILE A 61 -1.62 17.40 2.87
C ILE A 61 -0.53 18.35 2.40
N LYS A 62 -0.86 19.66 2.42
CA LYS A 62 0.08 20.73 2.07
C LYS A 62 0.80 21.30 3.27
N ASN A 63 0.35 20.96 4.49
CA ASN A 63 0.94 21.43 5.73
C ASN A 63 2.08 20.52 6.16
N ILE A 64 3.28 21.10 6.34
CA ILE A 64 4.49 20.36 6.68
C ILE A 64 4.38 19.63 8.03
N TYR A 65 3.67 20.22 8.99
CA TYR A 65 3.49 19.59 10.31
C TYR A 65 2.62 18.34 10.21
N GLN A 66 1.51 18.42 9.47
CA GLN A 66 0.64 17.25 9.29
C GLN A 66 1.34 16.15 8.53
N SER A 67 2.13 16.49 7.52
CA SER A 67 2.92 15.51 6.77
C SER A 67 3.93 14.82 7.68
N SER A 68 4.63 15.58 8.54
CA SER A 68 5.59 15.03 9.49
C SER A 68 4.93 14.08 10.47
N ILE A 69 3.74 14.42 10.98
CA ILE A 69 3.00 13.57 11.90
C ILE A 69 2.61 12.25 11.21
N ILE A 70 2.11 12.32 9.98
CA ILE A 70 1.71 11.13 9.22
C ILE A 70 2.92 10.24 8.95
N ILE A 71 4.06 10.82 8.56
CA ILE A 71 5.29 10.07 8.33
C ILE A 71 5.74 9.37 9.61
N SER A 72 5.70 10.08 10.74
CA SER A 72 6.11 9.52 12.04
C SER A 72 5.20 8.37 12.47
N ILE A 73 3.89 8.55 12.38
CA ILE A 73 2.90 7.51 12.71
C ILE A 73 3.10 6.30 11.82
N THR A 74 3.32 6.53 10.52
CA THR A 74 3.55 5.47 9.55
C THR A 74 4.81 4.69 9.87
N PHE A 75 5.89 5.39 10.23
CA PHE A 75 7.15 4.76 10.57
C PHE A 75 6.99 3.87 11.81
N ILE A 76 6.31 4.36 12.83
CA ILE A 76 6.04 3.59 14.05
C ILE A 76 5.18 2.38 13.74
N ALA A 77 4.06 2.59 13.05
CA ALA A 77 3.13 1.51 12.70
C ALA A 77 3.81 0.47 11.81
N GLY A 78 4.63 0.91 10.86
CA GLY A 78 5.38 0.01 9.99
C GLY A 78 6.39 -0.83 10.76
N SER A 79 7.09 -0.21 11.71
CA SER A 79 8.06 -0.92 12.54
C SER A 79 7.39 -2.01 13.39
N LEU A 80 6.24 -1.69 13.97
CA LEU A 80 5.46 -2.67 14.74
C LEU A 80 4.87 -3.75 13.83
N GLY A 81 4.33 -3.34 12.68
CA GLY A 81 3.73 -4.26 11.74
C GLY A 81 4.72 -5.24 11.15
N LEU A 82 5.98 -4.83 10.93
CA LEU A 82 7.01 -5.71 10.40
C LEU A 82 7.25 -6.93 11.29
N LYS A 83 7.08 -6.79 12.60
CA LYS A 83 7.21 -7.93 13.51
C LYS A 83 6.14 -9.00 13.26
N PHE A 84 4.95 -8.58 12.85
CA PHE A 84 3.83 -9.50 12.59
C PHE A 84 3.85 -10.07 11.19
N ILE A 85 4.27 -9.28 10.19
CA ILE A 85 4.24 -9.72 8.78
C ILE A 85 5.55 -10.34 8.32
N LYS A 86 6.60 -10.28 9.12
CA LYS A 86 7.94 -10.82 8.79
C LYS A 86 7.90 -12.28 8.40
N HIS A 87 7.02 -13.08 9.02
CA HIS A 87 6.87 -14.51 8.71
C HIS A 87 5.94 -14.75 7.52
N GLU A 88 5.14 -13.76 7.13
CA GLU A 88 4.17 -13.90 6.04
C GLU A 88 4.74 -13.48 4.69
N HIS A 89 5.74 -12.60 4.68
CA HIS A 89 6.32 -12.06 3.45
C HIS A 89 7.84 -11.92 3.57
N SER A 90 8.53 -12.14 2.45
CA SER A 90 9.95 -11.83 2.33
C SER A 90 10.14 -10.32 2.15
N VAL A 91 11.39 -9.86 2.31
CA VAL A 91 11.73 -8.45 2.09
C VAL A 91 11.39 -8.02 0.67
N LEU A 92 11.70 -8.87 -0.31
CA LEU A 92 11.39 -8.58 -1.71
C LEU A 92 9.88 -8.42 -1.93
N GLN A 93 9.07 -9.29 -1.32
CA GLN A 93 7.61 -9.23 -1.43
C GLN A 93 7.07 -7.93 -0.84
N LEU A 94 7.62 -7.48 0.28
CA LEU A 94 7.24 -6.21 0.90
C LEU A 94 7.66 -5.02 0.05
N LEU A 95 8.85 -5.06 -0.54
CA LEU A 95 9.33 -3.97 -1.40
C LEU A 95 8.48 -3.82 -2.65
N VAL A 96 8.19 -4.92 -3.32
CA VAL A 96 7.37 -4.87 -4.55
C VAL A 96 5.97 -4.35 -4.23
N GLY A 97 5.35 -4.85 -3.16
CA GLY A 97 4.05 -4.36 -2.73
C GLY A 97 4.06 -2.87 -2.42
N SER A 98 5.11 -2.40 -1.72
CA SER A 98 5.27 -0.99 -1.38
C SER A 98 5.40 -0.10 -2.61
N ILE A 99 6.21 -0.51 -3.58
CA ILE A 99 6.39 0.23 -4.84
C ILE A 99 5.06 0.34 -5.59
N ILE A 100 4.33 -0.75 -5.69
CA ILE A 100 3.00 -0.76 -6.33
C ILE A 100 2.07 0.21 -5.62
N GLY A 101 2.05 0.17 -4.28
CA GLY A 101 1.20 1.06 -3.50
C GLY A 101 1.51 2.53 -3.73
N VAL A 102 2.79 2.89 -3.74
CA VAL A 102 3.21 4.29 -3.96
C VAL A 102 2.82 4.76 -5.36
N ILE A 103 3.08 3.94 -6.37
CA ILE A 103 2.74 4.30 -7.76
C ILE A 103 1.23 4.51 -7.90
N PHE A 104 0.43 3.59 -7.38
CA PHE A 104 -1.02 3.70 -7.47
C PHE A 104 -1.55 4.90 -6.66
N GLY A 105 -0.96 5.16 -5.48
CA GLY A 105 -1.32 6.33 -4.69
C GLY A 105 -1.09 7.62 -5.43
N TYR A 106 0.05 7.76 -6.08
CA TYR A 106 0.38 8.93 -6.90
C TYR A 106 -0.60 9.06 -8.08
N VAL A 107 -0.82 7.96 -8.81
CA VAL A 107 -1.69 7.96 -9.99
C VAL A 107 -3.11 8.36 -9.61
N PHE A 108 -3.69 7.74 -8.59
CA PHE A 108 -5.08 8.02 -8.21
C PHE A 108 -5.25 9.39 -7.58
N HIS A 109 -4.24 9.88 -6.86
CA HIS A 109 -4.27 11.26 -6.39
C HIS A 109 -4.26 12.24 -7.58
N SER A 110 -3.40 11.99 -8.56
CA SER A 110 -3.34 12.83 -9.76
C SER A 110 -4.66 12.83 -10.51
N LEU A 111 -5.29 11.67 -10.66
CA LEU A 111 -6.61 11.57 -11.30
C LEU A 111 -7.68 12.36 -10.54
N SER A 112 -7.58 12.43 -9.21
CA SER A 112 -8.54 13.17 -8.40
C SER A 112 -8.46 14.69 -8.62
N GLN A 113 -7.35 15.18 -9.20
CA GLN A 113 -7.15 16.59 -9.46
C GLN A 113 -7.63 17.03 -10.85
N TYR A 114 -8.02 16.07 -11.70
CA TYR A 114 -8.57 16.40 -13.02
C TYR A 114 -10.04 16.78 -12.92
N ASN A 115 -10.44 17.73 -13.74
CA ASN A 115 -11.83 18.18 -13.84
C ASN A 115 -12.58 17.39 -14.89
#